data_997d6f141162b85545953bb273681bb1
#
_entry.id   997d6f141162b85545953bb273681bb1
#
_cell.length_a   1.000
_cell.length_b   1.000
_cell.length_c   1.000
_cell.angle_alpha   90.00
_cell.angle_beta   90.00
_cell.angle_gamma   90.00
#
_symmetry.space_group_name_H-M   'P 1'
#
loop_
_entity.id
_entity.type
_entity.pdbx_description
1 polymer ?
#
loop_
_entity_poly.entity_id
_entity_poly.type
_entity_poly.pdbx_seq_one_letter_code
_entity_poly.pdbx_strand_id
1 'polypeptide(L)'
;MKEYSLYIFDFDMTLFDSMKGVKICYRKAFQAVGFPFDERKCQIYIRESLDHTFERFSNAPCKRREFVAAFIREAEMSMLHNTEIFPETERVIKSLMLKGKRLCIASGKTEERIKSILKNHGLCGAFEHVIGYERIQEPKPSPYCLNYIISKYDIPRDKICYVGDARNDMLAAQNAGIDGIYIPRGNPEDAPCEFRIENLNELLL
;
A
#
# COMPACT_ATOMS: atom_id res chain seq x y z
N MET A 1 -22.39 -5.76 -0.40
CA MET A 1 -21.56 -4.66 0.18
C MET A 1 -22.17 -3.32 -0.21
N LYS A 2 -21.91 -2.23 0.55
CA LYS A 2 -22.29 -0.85 0.18
C LYS A 2 -21.65 -0.46 -1.16
N GLU A 3 -22.37 0.23 -2.01
CA GLU A 3 -21.88 0.66 -3.31
C GLU A 3 -21.20 2.03 -3.23
N TYR A 4 -19.96 2.11 -3.69
CA TYR A 4 -19.17 3.34 -3.72
C TYR A 4 -19.02 3.89 -5.15
N SER A 5 -18.75 5.18 -5.27
CA SER A 5 -18.46 5.87 -6.53
C SER A 5 -16.96 6.04 -6.76
N LEU A 6 -16.20 6.20 -5.67
CA LEU A 6 -14.73 6.30 -5.68
C LEU A 6 -14.13 5.23 -4.77
N TYR A 7 -13.26 4.42 -5.34
CA TYR A 7 -12.43 3.44 -4.64
C TYR A 7 -10.99 3.93 -4.64
N ILE A 8 -10.45 4.14 -3.46
CA ILE A 8 -9.03 4.41 -3.26
C ILE A 8 -8.40 3.10 -2.76
N PHE A 9 -7.25 2.72 -3.28
CA PHE A 9 -6.57 1.49 -2.89
C PHE A 9 -5.18 1.80 -2.34
N ASP A 10 -4.76 1.07 -1.33
CA ASP A 10 -3.33 0.86 -1.11
C ASP A 10 -2.78 -0.06 -2.21
N PHE A 11 -1.46 -0.14 -2.32
CA PHE A 11 -0.80 -0.90 -3.39
C PHE A 11 -0.20 -2.22 -2.89
N ASP A 12 0.79 -2.12 -1.98
CA ASP A 12 1.51 -3.28 -1.47
C ASP A 12 0.61 -4.11 -0.55
N MET A 13 0.58 -5.42 -0.73
CA MET A 13 -0.29 -6.35 0.01
C MET A 13 -1.79 -6.08 -0.09
N THR A 14 -2.21 -5.16 -0.96
CA THR A 14 -3.63 -4.89 -1.27
C THR A 14 -3.95 -5.32 -2.70
N LEU A 15 -3.35 -4.69 -3.69
CA LEU A 15 -3.49 -5.02 -5.11
C LEU A 15 -2.39 -5.98 -5.59
N PHE A 16 -1.21 -5.88 -5.00
CA PHE A 16 -0.01 -6.63 -5.40
C PHE A 16 0.67 -7.26 -4.19
N ASP A 17 1.10 -8.51 -4.35
CA ASP A 17 2.00 -9.18 -3.40
C ASP A 17 3.44 -8.73 -3.67
N SER A 18 3.95 -7.85 -2.84
CA SER A 18 5.34 -7.39 -2.87
C SER A 18 6.22 -8.03 -1.80
N MET A 19 5.69 -9.02 -1.07
CA MET A 19 6.40 -9.65 0.05
C MET A 19 7.77 -10.19 -0.33
N LYS A 20 7.88 -10.84 -1.50
CA LYS A 20 9.15 -11.39 -1.99
C LYS A 20 10.19 -10.29 -2.21
N GLY A 21 9.81 -9.19 -2.87
CA GLY A 21 10.69 -8.04 -3.10
C GLY A 21 11.10 -7.36 -1.80
N VAL A 22 10.15 -7.15 -0.90
CA VAL A 22 10.39 -6.55 0.42
C VAL A 22 11.36 -7.37 1.25
N LYS A 23 11.23 -8.70 1.27
CA LYS A 23 12.19 -9.60 1.95
C LYS A 23 13.61 -9.44 1.44
N ILE A 24 13.79 -9.32 0.11
CA ILE A 24 15.10 -9.10 -0.51
C ILE A 24 15.67 -7.75 -0.06
N CYS A 25 14.88 -6.68 -0.14
CA CYS A 25 15.31 -5.34 0.23
C CYS A 25 15.73 -5.26 1.71
N TYR A 26 14.92 -5.79 2.63
CA TYR A 26 15.27 -5.78 4.05
C TYR A 26 16.49 -6.64 4.36
N ARG A 27 16.62 -7.81 3.73
CA ARG A 27 17.84 -8.65 3.89
C ARG A 27 19.10 -7.86 3.54
N LYS A 28 19.08 -7.11 2.43
CA LYS A 28 20.21 -6.26 2.01
C LYS A 28 20.45 -5.08 2.93
N ALA A 29 19.37 -4.43 3.39
CA ALA A 29 19.47 -3.32 4.33
C ALA A 29 20.07 -3.75 5.68
N PHE A 30 19.59 -4.86 6.25
CA PHE A 30 20.13 -5.41 7.50
C PHE A 30 21.58 -5.87 7.34
N GLN A 31 21.93 -6.51 6.21
CA GLN A 31 23.29 -6.93 5.88
C GLN A 31 24.24 -5.73 5.82
N ALA A 32 23.84 -4.63 5.19
CA ALA A 32 24.65 -3.42 5.05
C ALA A 32 25.07 -2.86 6.42
N VAL A 33 24.18 -2.88 7.40
CA VAL A 33 24.44 -2.34 8.74
C VAL A 33 24.98 -3.37 9.73
N GLY A 34 25.15 -4.62 9.30
CA GLY A 34 25.71 -5.70 10.14
C GLY A 34 24.73 -6.21 11.22
N PHE A 35 23.43 -6.07 11.02
CA PHE A 35 22.43 -6.57 11.94
C PHE A 35 21.80 -7.88 11.46
N PRO A 36 21.37 -8.76 12.38
CA PRO A 36 20.68 -9.99 12.02
C PRO A 36 19.31 -9.68 11.37
N PHE A 37 19.01 -10.39 10.28
CA PHE A 37 17.73 -10.29 9.59
C PHE A 37 16.83 -11.49 9.92
N ASP A 38 15.63 -11.23 10.40
CA ASP A 38 14.61 -12.26 10.62
C ASP A 38 13.49 -12.12 9.58
N GLU A 39 13.50 -13.01 8.59
CA GLU A 39 12.53 -13.00 7.49
C GLU A 39 11.08 -13.14 7.95
N ARG A 40 10.83 -13.81 9.07
CA ARG A 40 9.48 -13.99 9.63
C ARG A 40 8.83 -12.67 10.03
N LYS A 41 9.64 -11.65 10.31
CA LYS A 41 9.18 -10.30 10.69
C LYS A 41 8.80 -9.42 9.50
N CYS A 42 9.04 -9.86 8.27
CA CYS A 42 8.70 -9.06 7.10
C CYS A 42 7.21 -8.75 6.97
N GLN A 43 6.32 -9.57 7.52
CA GLN A 43 4.89 -9.28 7.62
C GLN A 43 4.59 -7.99 8.43
N ILE A 44 5.46 -7.65 9.38
CA ILE A 44 5.37 -6.40 10.15
C ILE A 44 6.06 -5.28 9.36
N TYR A 45 7.27 -5.53 8.87
CA TYR A 45 8.09 -4.52 8.21
C TYR A 45 7.44 -3.89 6.98
N ILE A 46 6.70 -4.66 6.19
CA ILE A 46 6.04 -4.16 4.98
C ILE A 46 4.95 -3.13 5.28
N ARG A 47 4.43 -3.11 6.50
CA ARG A 47 3.34 -2.23 6.95
C ARG A 47 3.83 -1.04 7.77
N GLU A 48 5.12 -0.98 8.03
CA GLU A 48 5.77 0.10 8.77
C GLU A 48 6.63 0.96 7.83
N SER A 49 6.93 2.19 8.27
CA SER A 49 7.95 2.97 7.58
C SER A 49 9.33 2.36 7.78
N LEU A 50 10.26 2.60 6.84
CA LEU A 50 11.66 2.15 6.96
C LEU A 50 12.31 2.66 8.25
N ASP A 51 11.94 3.85 8.68
CA ASP A 51 12.46 4.46 9.90
C ASP A 51 11.99 3.73 11.14
N HIS A 52 10.70 3.45 11.26
CA HIS A 52 10.15 2.66 12.37
C HIS A 52 10.74 1.25 12.41
N THR A 53 10.87 0.61 11.26
CA THR A 53 11.53 -0.69 11.18
C THR A 53 12.95 -0.63 11.70
N PHE A 54 13.73 0.39 11.30
CA PHE A 54 15.11 0.54 11.76
C PHE A 54 15.18 0.80 13.27
N GLU A 55 14.39 1.72 13.80
CA GLU A 55 14.33 2.08 15.21
C GLU A 55 13.97 0.90 16.11
N ARG A 56 13.10 0.01 15.65
CA ARG A 56 12.70 -1.20 16.37
C ARG A 56 13.84 -2.20 16.60
N PHE A 57 14.85 -2.20 15.74
CA PHE A 57 15.94 -3.21 15.74
C PHE A 57 17.33 -2.63 16.02
N SER A 58 17.47 -1.33 16.09
CA SER A 58 18.77 -0.71 16.18
C SER A 58 18.84 0.36 17.25
N ASN A 59 19.83 0.20 18.15
CA ASN A 59 20.25 1.26 19.07
C ASN A 59 21.38 2.14 18.46
N ALA A 60 21.62 2.06 17.14
CA ALA A 60 22.71 2.75 16.45
C ALA A 60 22.18 3.75 15.42
N PRO A 61 21.67 4.94 15.84
CA PRO A 61 21.05 5.93 14.92
C PRO A 61 21.96 6.35 13.76
N CYS A 62 23.29 6.31 13.95
CA CYS A 62 24.28 6.64 12.91
C CYS A 62 24.21 5.72 11.69
N LYS A 63 23.71 4.49 11.83
CA LYS A 63 23.55 3.51 10.73
C LYS A 63 22.25 3.65 9.95
N ARG A 64 21.30 4.50 10.38
CA ARG A 64 20.00 4.66 9.74
C ARG A 64 20.11 5.04 8.26
N ARG A 65 20.99 6.00 7.92
CA ARG A 65 21.17 6.43 6.53
C ARG A 65 21.65 5.29 5.63
N GLU A 66 22.57 4.47 6.12
CA GLU A 66 23.12 3.33 5.40
C GLU A 66 22.04 2.26 5.17
N PHE A 67 21.23 1.96 6.22
CA PHE A 67 20.11 1.03 6.13
C PHE A 67 19.09 1.45 5.07
N VAL A 68 18.62 2.70 5.15
CA VAL A 68 17.63 3.25 4.20
C VAL A 68 18.21 3.27 2.78
N ALA A 69 19.45 3.71 2.61
CA ALA A 69 20.10 3.76 1.29
C ALA A 69 20.27 2.36 0.67
N ALA A 70 20.62 1.37 1.47
CA ALA A 70 20.73 -0.02 1.01
C ALA A 70 19.38 -0.60 0.59
N PHE A 71 18.31 -0.32 1.39
CA PHE A 71 16.94 -0.72 1.03
C PHE A 71 16.51 -0.10 -0.30
N ILE A 72 16.65 1.23 -0.45
CA ILE A 72 16.22 1.95 -1.66
C ILE A 72 16.95 1.44 -2.89
N ARG A 73 18.27 1.27 -2.81
CA ARG A 73 19.10 0.73 -3.91
C ARG A 73 18.63 -0.65 -4.36
N GLU A 74 18.38 -1.54 -3.41
CA GLU A 74 17.89 -2.88 -3.73
C GLU A 74 16.46 -2.84 -4.30
N ALA A 75 15.61 -1.96 -3.78
CA ALA A 75 14.26 -1.79 -4.26
C ALA A 75 14.20 -1.32 -5.73
N GLU A 76 15.13 -0.48 -6.15
CA GLU A 76 15.25 -0.05 -7.56
C GLU A 76 15.59 -1.21 -8.49
N MET A 77 16.42 -2.14 -8.03
CA MET A 77 16.87 -3.28 -8.82
C MET A 77 15.88 -4.44 -8.84
N SER A 78 15.21 -4.71 -7.72
CA SER A 78 14.55 -6.00 -7.52
C SER A 78 13.03 -5.92 -7.40
N MET A 79 12.44 -4.80 -6.95
CA MET A 79 11.00 -4.75 -6.64
C MET A 79 10.11 -4.98 -7.87
N LEU A 80 10.50 -4.46 -9.04
CA LEU A 80 9.70 -4.60 -10.26
C LEU A 80 9.48 -6.06 -10.66
N HIS A 81 10.51 -6.90 -10.46
CA HIS A 81 10.49 -8.32 -10.85
C HIS A 81 10.01 -9.25 -9.72
N ASN A 82 9.88 -8.73 -8.50
CA ASN A 82 9.49 -9.50 -7.32
C ASN A 82 8.22 -8.94 -6.66
N THR A 83 7.39 -8.25 -7.45
CA THR A 83 6.05 -7.84 -7.06
C THR A 83 5.07 -8.51 -8.01
N GLU A 84 4.19 -9.34 -7.48
CA GLU A 84 3.22 -10.13 -8.25
C GLU A 84 1.81 -9.59 -8.03
N ILE A 85 0.98 -9.61 -9.07
CA ILE A 85 -0.41 -9.21 -8.94
C ILE A 85 -1.21 -10.30 -8.21
N PHE A 86 -2.09 -9.93 -7.28
CA PHE A 86 -3.03 -10.91 -6.73
C PHE A 86 -3.99 -11.40 -7.82
N PRO A 87 -4.31 -12.69 -7.86
CA PRO A 87 -5.02 -13.32 -8.99
C PRO A 87 -6.34 -12.63 -9.38
N GLU A 88 -7.04 -12.07 -8.41
CA GLU A 88 -8.34 -11.43 -8.63
C GLU A 88 -8.23 -9.95 -9.01
N THR A 89 -7.09 -9.29 -8.78
CA THR A 89 -6.94 -7.83 -8.90
C THR A 89 -7.33 -7.32 -10.28
N GLU A 90 -6.78 -7.92 -11.34
CA GLU A 90 -7.04 -7.46 -12.70
C GLU A 90 -8.54 -7.51 -13.04
N ARG A 91 -9.20 -8.61 -12.70
CA ARG A 91 -10.64 -8.78 -12.93
C ARG A 91 -11.47 -7.76 -12.16
N VAL A 92 -11.15 -7.55 -10.89
CA VAL A 92 -11.88 -6.61 -10.02
C VAL A 92 -11.73 -5.18 -10.52
N ILE A 93 -10.49 -4.73 -10.81
CA ILE A 93 -10.22 -3.39 -11.31
C ILE A 93 -10.97 -3.14 -12.63
N LYS A 94 -10.87 -4.06 -13.60
CA LYS A 94 -11.61 -3.94 -14.87
C LYS A 94 -13.12 -3.90 -14.67
N SER A 95 -13.66 -4.73 -13.76
CA SER A 95 -15.10 -4.75 -13.47
C SER A 95 -15.59 -3.45 -12.85
N LEU A 96 -14.83 -2.87 -11.92
CA LEU A 96 -15.18 -1.57 -11.32
C LEU A 96 -15.14 -0.46 -12.37
N MET A 97 -14.15 -0.44 -13.26
CA MET A 97 -14.07 0.51 -14.38
C MET A 97 -15.29 0.38 -15.31
N LEU A 98 -15.69 -0.84 -15.68
CA LEU A 98 -16.87 -1.09 -16.52
C LEU A 98 -18.17 -0.63 -15.85
N LYS A 99 -18.24 -0.65 -14.52
CA LYS A 99 -19.34 -0.09 -13.73
C LYS A 99 -19.26 1.44 -13.58
N GLY A 100 -18.32 2.11 -14.25
CA GLY A 100 -18.13 3.57 -14.19
C GLY A 100 -17.60 4.07 -12.84
N LYS A 101 -16.97 3.21 -12.04
CA LYS A 101 -16.38 3.59 -10.76
C LYS A 101 -15.04 4.31 -11.00
N ARG A 102 -14.76 5.32 -10.16
CA ARG A 102 -13.46 6.01 -10.17
C ARG A 102 -12.49 5.27 -9.28
N LEU A 103 -11.25 5.10 -9.75
CA LEU A 103 -10.23 4.33 -9.07
C LEU A 103 -8.99 5.18 -8.88
N CYS A 104 -8.44 5.16 -7.65
CA CYS A 104 -7.21 5.86 -7.29
C CYS A 104 -6.32 4.96 -6.43
N ILE A 105 -5.03 5.32 -6.36
CA ILE A 105 -4.06 4.67 -5.46
C ILE A 105 -3.49 5.71 -4.50
N ALA A 106 -3.37 5.33 -3.21
CA ALA A 106 -2.67 6.07 -2.17
C ALA A 106 -1.75 5.10 -1.40
N SER A 107 -0.44 5.15 -1.65
CA SER A 107 0.51 4.16 -1.11
C SER A 107 1.83 4.79 -0.68
N GLY A 108 2.49 4.18 0.30
CA GLY A 108 3.84 4.53 0.72
C GLY A 108 4.96 4.15 -0.28
N LYS A 109 4.62 3.45 -1.38
CA LYS A 109 5.54 3.17 -2.49
C LYS A 109 5.67 4.40 -3.39
N THR A 110 6.80 4.57 -4.09
CA THR A 110 7.00 5.66 -5.05
C THR A 110 6.05 5.56 -6.25
N GLU A 111 5.57 6.72 -6.75
CA GLU A 111 4.67 6.76 -7.92
C GLU A 111 5.28 6.08 -9.14
N GLU A 112 6.56 6.29 -9.38
CA GLU A 112 7.28 5.71 -10.52
C GLU A 112 7.25 4.18 -10.48
N ARG A 113 7.51 3.58 -9.31
CA ARG A 113 7.45 2.11 -9.16
C ARG A 113 6.03 1.59 -9.32
N ILE A 114 5.04 2.26 -8.73
CA ILE A 114 3.62 1.89 -8.90
C ILE A 114 3.27 1.89 -10.38
N LYS A 115 3.53 2.99 -11.10
CA LYS A 115 3.23 3.14 -12.52
C LYS A 115 3.95 2.10 -13.39
N SER A 116 5.21 1.80 -13.09
CA SER A 116 5.99 0.77 -13.80
C SER A 116 5.40 -0.63 -13.61
N ILE A 117 5.00 -0.98 -12.38
CA ILE A 117 4.36 -2.27 -12.10
C ILE A 117 2.99 -2.36 -12.79
N LEU A 118 2.15 -1.33 -12.67
CA LEU A 118 0.84 -1.27 -13.35
C LEU A 118 0.97 -1.43 -14.87
N LYS A 119 1.99 -0.80 -15.48
CA LYS A 119 2.26 -0.91 -16.91
C LYS A 119 2.58 -2.36 -17.31
N ASN A 120 3.40 -3.06 -16.53
CA ASN A 120 3.75 -4.47 -16.80
C ASN A 120 2.55 -5.41 -16.72
N HIS A 121 1.51 -5.04 -15.98
CA HIS A 121 0.27 -5.83 -15.82
C HIS A 121 -0.90 -5.32 -16.65
N GLY A 122 -0.67 -4.39 -17.61
CA GLY A 122 -1.74 -3.88 -18.47
C GLY A 122 -2.81 -3.04 -17.76
N LEU A 123 -2.49 -2.52 -16.56
CA LEU A 123 -3.37 -1.67 -15.76
C LEU A 123 -3.01 -0.18 -15.85
N CYS A 124 -2.17 0.19 -16.83
CA CYS A 124 -1.85 1.58 -17.12
C CYS A 124 -3.13 2.34 -17.52
N GLY A 125 -3.45 3.40 -16.81
CA GLY A 125 -4.68 4.18 -17.05
C GLY A 125 -5.94 3.68 -16.33
N ALA A 126 -5.86 2.59 -15.58
CA ALA A 126 -6.97 2.13 -14.74
C ALA A 126 -7.23 3.05 -13.54
N PHE A 127 -6.23 3.79 -13.11
CA PHE A 127 -6.28 4.67 -11.94
C PHE A 127 -6.13 6.13 -12.37
N GLU A 128 -7.11 6.97 -12.00
CA GLU A 128 -7.12 8.39 -12.36
C GLU A 128 -6.02 9.18 -11.61
N HIS A 129 -5.77 8.82 -10.35
CA HIS A 129 -4.70 9.38 -9.55
C HIS A 129 -3.91 8.26 -8.86
N VAL A 130 -2.60 8.38 -8.94
CA VAL A 130 -1.65 7.55 -8.19
C VAL A 130 -0.83 8.49 -7.32
N ILE A 131 -1.03 8.38 -6.00
CA ILE A 131 -0.30 9.18 -5.02
C ILE A 131 0.68 8.26 -4.31
N GLY A 132 1.95 8.51 -4.53
CA GLY A 132 3.06 7.78 -3.95
C GLY A 132 3.78 8.58 -2.86
N TYR A 133 4.82 7.97 -2.31
CA TYR A 133 5.66 8.51 -1.23
C TYR A 133 6.12 9.96 -1.47
N GLU A 134 6.44 10.32 -2.72
CA GLU A 134 6.96 11.64 -3.09
C GLU A 134 5.98 12.78 -2.79
N ARG A 135 4.68 12.48 -2.73
CA ARG A 135 3.63 13.47 -2.46
C ARG A 135 3.05 13.39 -1.06
N ILE A 136 3.54 12.45 -0.25
CA ILE A 136 3.04 12.27 1.11
C ILE A 136 3.84 13.17 2.05
N GLN A 137 3.21 14.27 2.51
CA GLN A 137 3.81 15.13 3.55
C GLN A 137 3.71 14.49 4.93
N GLU A 138 2.61 13.80 5.18
CA GLU A 138 2.35 13.08 6.42
C GLU A 138 1.96 11.63 6.10
N PRO A 139 2.72 10.63 6.60
CA PRO A 139 2.42 9.22 6.34
C PRO A 139 1.13 8.77 7.05
N LYS A 140 0.53 7.68 6.57
CA LYS A 140 -0.57 7.01 7.26
C LYS A 140 -0.17 6.68 8.72
N PRO A 141 -1.01 6.94 9.72
CA PRO A 141 -2.47 7.12 9.65
C PRO A 141 -2.97 8.55 9.40
N SER A 142 -2.11 9.50 8.99
CA SER A 142 -2.61 10.80 8.55
C SER A 142 -3.54 10.64 7.33
N PRO A 143 -4.66 11.38 7.29
CA PRO A 143 -5.57 11.38 6.14
C PRO A 143 -5.06 12.20 4.95
N TYR A 144 -3.85 12.73 5.01
CA TYR A 144 -3.34 13.73 4.06
C TYR A 144 -3.51 13.29 2.60
N CYS A 145 -2.99 12.10 2.24
CA CYS A 145 -3.06 11.62 0.85
C CYS A 145 -4.49 11.30 0.40
N LEU A 146 -5.34 10.79 1.31
CA LEU A 146 -6.74 10.52 1.02
C LEU A 146 -7.51 11.82 0.79
N ASN A 147 -7.35 12.82 1.66
CA ASN A 147 -7.97 14.14 1.50
C ASN A 147 -7.51 14.85 0.21
N TYR A 148 -6.25 14.70 -0.17
CA TYR A 148 -5.74 15.21 -1.45
C TYR A 148 -6.49 14.59 -2.63
N ILE A 149 -6.68 13.26 -2.65
CA ILE A 149 -7.44 12.57 -3.71
C ILE A 149 -8.91 13.03 -3.68
N ILE A 150 -9.55 12.98 -2.51
CA ILE A 150 -10.96 13.33 -2.32
C ILE A 150 -11.25 14.74 -2.83
N SER A 151 -10.34 15.69 -2.62
CA SER A 151 -10.50 17.09 -3.06
C SER A 151 -10.57 17.26 -4.59
N LYS A 152 -10.24 16.23 -5.38
CA LYS A 152 -10.35 16.25 -6.85
C LYS A 152 -11.74 15.88 -7.35
N TYR A 153 -12.64 15.46 -6.45
CA TYR A 153 -13.94 14.92 -6.80
C TYR A 153 -15.06 15.62 -6.04
N ASP A 154 -16.16 15.85 -6.73
CA ASP A 154 -17.43 16.26 -6.10
C ASP A 154 -18.26 14.98 -5.80
N ILE A 155 -17.76 14.18 -4.84
CA ILE A 155 -18.36 12.92 -4.42
C ILE A 155 -18.54 12.96 -2.90
N PRO A 156 -19.76 12.70 -2.38
CA PRO A 156 -19.99 12.62 -0.95
C PRO A 156 -19.11 11.55 -0.28
N ARG A 157 -18.61 11.83 0.93
CA ARG A 157 -17.67 10.94 1.64
C ARG A 157 -18.24 9.55 1.90
N ASP A 158 -19.55 9.44 2.09
CA ASP A 158 -20.26 8.17 2.26
C ASP A 158 -20.32 7.32 0.97
N LYS A 159 -19.85 7.86 -0.17
CA LYS A 159 -19.69 7.18 -1.46
C LYS A 159 -18.23 6.92 -1.82
N ILE A 160 -17.32 7.06 -0.85
CA ILE A 160 -15.88 6.86 -1.03
C ILE A 160 -15.42 5.79 -0.05
N CYS A 161 -14.55 4.88 -0.49
CA CYS A 161 -13.90 3.94 0.39
C CYS A 161 -12.38 3.90 0.14
N TYR A 162 -11.66 3.48 1.18
CA TYR A 162 -10.25 3.15 1.10
C TYR A 162 -10.03 1.67 1.40
N VAL A 163 -9.43 0.94 0.48
CA VAL A 163 -9.15 -0.49 0.59
C VAL A 163 -7.67 -0.65 0.93
N GLY A 164 -7.36 -1.34 2.03
CA GLY A 164 -5.98 -1.54 2.47
C GLY A 164 -5.80 -2.76 3.37
N ASP A 165 -4.55 -3.18 3.58
CA ASP A 165 -4.17 -4.38 4.34
C ASP A 165 -3.56 -4.09 5.71
N ALA A 166 -3.37 -2.82 6.06
CA ALA A 166 -2.74 -2.39 7.29
C ALA A 166 -3.69 -1.63 8.21
N ARG A 167 -3.43 -1.72 9.53
CA ARG A 167 -4.14 -0.91 10.53
C ARG A 167 -4.07 0.58 10.21
N ASN A 168 -2.90 1.06 9.76
CA ASN A 168 -2.71 2.47 9.41
C ASN A 168 -3.55 2.92 8.20
N ASP A 169 -3.91 2.01 7.30
CA ASP A 169 -4.84 2.30 6.19
C ASP A 169 -6.24 2.61 6.74
N MET A 170 -6.72 1.74 7.62
CA MET A 170 -8.04 1.88 8.21
C MET A 170 -8.14 3.12 9.09
N LEU A 171 -7.11 3.41 9.87
CA LEU A 171 -7.05 4.66 10.65
C LEU A 171 -6.99 5.90 9.73
N ALA A 172 -6.28 5.84 8.61
CA ALA A 172 -6.27 6.94 7.63
C ALA A 172 -7.66 7.16 7.01
N ALA A 173 -8.39 6.09 6.68
CA ALA A 173 -9.76 6.17 6.19
C ALA A 173 -10.69 6.81 7.24
N GLN A 174 -10.63 6.35 8.49
CA GLN A 174 -11.38 6.90 9.60
C GLN A 174 -11.09 8.40 9.80
N ASN A 175 -9.81 8.78 9.81
CA ASN A 175 -9.38 10.17 9.95
C ASN A 175 -9.78 11.04 8.76
N ALA A 176 -9.93 10.45 7.56
CA ALA A 176 -10.48 11.12 6.39
C ALA A 176 -12.01 11.17 6.37
N GLY A 177 -12.70 10.51 7.29
CA GLY A 177 -14.18 10.43 7.33
C GLY A 177 -14.79 9.68 6.15
N ILE A 178 -14.11 8.62 5.68
CA ILE A 178 -14.57 7.70 4.62
C ILE A 178 -14.57 6.26 5.12
N ASP A 179 -15.26 5.37 4.43
CA ASP A 179 -15.30 3.96 4.83
C ASP A 179 -13.96 3.25 4.58
N GLY A 180 -13.48 2.51 5.59
CA GLY A 180 -12.32 1.64 5.48
C GLY A 180 -12.74 0.21 5.15
N ILE A 181 -12.15 -0.38 4.11
CA ILE A 181 -12.33 -1.80 3.75
C ILE A 181 -11.01 -2.53 3.98
N TYR A 182 -10.98 -3.35 5.01
CA TYR A 182 -9.79 -4.08 5.42
C TYR A 182 -9.68 -5.42 4.71
N ILE A 183 -8.52 -5.66 4.05
CA ILE A 183 -8.17 -6.94 3.43
C ILE A 183 -6.86 -7.45 4.03
N PRO A 184 -6.88 -8.34 5.02
CA PRO A 184 -5.71 -8.66 5.84
C PRO A 184 -4.54 -9.31 5.10
N ARG A 185 -4.77 -10.05 4.03
CA ARG A 185 -3.71 -10.74 3.25
C ARG A 185 -2.74 -11.54 4.14
N GLY A 186 -3.29 -12.26 5.12
CA GLY A 186 -2.50 -13.01 6.09
C GLY A 186 -1.84 -12.15 7.18
N ASN A 187 -2.17 -10.85 7.27
CA ASN A 187 -1.78 -10.02 8.39
C ASN A 187 -2.51 -10.51 9.67
N PRO A 188 -1.76 -10.84 10.74
CA PRO A 188 -2.39 -11.24 11.99
C PRO A 188 -2.95 -10.04 12.79
N GLU A 189 -2.60 -8.81 12.41
CA GLU A 189 -3.05 -7.60 13.09
C GLU A 189 -4.51 -7.31 12.77
N ASP A 190 -5.31 -7.04 13.80
CA ASP A 190 -6.67 -6.55 13.62
C ASP A 190 -6.69 -5.04 13.40
N ALA A 191 -7.65 -4.57 12.59
CA ALA A 191 -7.76 -3.16 12.23
C ALA A 191 -9.22 -2.68 12.38
N PRO A 192 -9.44 -1.45 12.88
CA PRO A 192 -10.77 -0.85 12.92
C PRO A 192 -11.23 -0.58 11.48
N CYS A 193 -12.32 -1.21 11.05
CA CYS A 193 -12.80 -1.05 9.68
C CYS A 193 -14.33 -1.13 9.64
N GLU A 194 -14.94 -0.51 8.63
CA GLU A 194 -16.37 -0.63 8.34
C GLU A 194 -16.69 -2.01 7.76
N PHE A 195 -15.79 -2.50 6.90
CA PHE A 195 -15.93 -3.80 6.24
C PHE A 195 -14.60 -4.54 6.24
N ARG A 196 -14.67 -5.84 6.50
CA ARG A 196 -13.55 -6.77 6.32
C ARG A 196 -13.89 -7.71 5.17
N ILE A 197 -12.95 -7.88 4.26
CA ILE A 197 -13.03 -8.80 3.14
C ILE A 197 -11.81 -9.73 3.14
N GLU A 198 -12.00 -10.94 2.66
CA GLU A 198 -10.90 -11.91 2.50
C GLU A 198 -10.34 -11.89 1.06
N ASN A 199 -11.13 -11.37 0.11
CA ASN A 199 -10.75 -11.31 -1.29
C ASN A 199 -11.36 -10.08 -1.98
N LEU A 200 -10.61 -9.44 -2.89
CA LEU A 200 -11.09 -8.24 -3.61
C LEU A 200 -12.36 -8.50 -4.44
N ASN A 201 -12.68 -9.76 -4.78
CA ASN A 201 -13.92 -10.08 -5.48
C ASN A 201 -15.17 -9.67 -4.72
N GLU A 202 -15.09 -9.56 -3.39
CA GLU A 202 -16.19 -9.13 -2.55
C GLU A 202 -16.59 -7.66 -2.78
N LEU A 203 -15.70 -6.85 -3.36
CA LEU A 203 -16.02 -5.49 -3.79
C LEU A 203 -17.04 -5.44 -4.94
N LEU A 204 -17.30 -6.56 -5.61
CA LEU A 204 -18.22 -6.65 -6.75
C LEU A 204 -19.62 -7.12 -6.34
N LEU A 205 -19.80 -7.58 -5.09
CA LEU A 205 -21.06 -8.04 -4.50
C LEU A 205 -21.84 -6.84 -3.93
#